data_f3ba697ee9e6b92de8e46ec7b9176811
#
_entry.id   f3ba697ee9e6b92de8e46ec7b9176811
#
_cell.length_a   1.000
_cell.length_b   1.000
_cell.length_c   1.000
_cell.angle_alpha   90.00
_cell.angle_beta   90.00
_cell.angle_gamma   90.00
#
_symmetry.space_group_name_H-M   'P 1'
#
loop_
_entity.id
_entity.type
_entity.pdbx_description
1 polymer ?
#
loop_
_entity_poly.entity_id
_entity_poly.type
_entity_poly.pdbx_seq_one_letter_code
_entity_poly.pdbx_strand_id
1 'polypeptide(L)'
;MGRDNAEDWKWGVDLVCSLAETAEENDVTLVIEPLNRYESCIVNTAEDALRFVKEVNHRRVKALLDTYHMNIEEADLHQAFLTLHDWVEVVHFADSNRQALGQGHIDFSKVVSGMKAIGFDKTIVLECTAPGPNPFKADKGERTAQIMSEYAKESLAKLQEWFV
;
A
#
# COMPACT_ATOMS: atom_id res chain seq x y z
N MET A 1 11.29 -11.88 -21.00
CA MET A 1 10.40 -11.61 -22.13
C MET A 1 9.45 -10.52 -21.64
N GLY A 2 9.65 -9.26 -22.09
CA GLY A 2 8.74 -8.18 -21.72
C GLY A 2 7.39 -8.40 -22.40
N ARG A 3 6.33 -8.59 -21.61
CA ARG A 3 4.97 -8.38 -22.10
C ARG A 3 4.84 -6.92 -22.52
N ASP A 4 3.97 -6.66 -23.47
CA ASP A 4 3.59 -5.29 -23.80
C ASP A 4 2.73 -4.75 -22.63
N ASN A 5 3.35 -4.04 -21.71
CA ASN A 5 2.69 -3.49 -20.52
C ASN A 5 1.51 -2.56 -20.88
N ALA A 6 1.43 -2.04 -22.11
CA ALA A 6 0.34 -1.18 -22.53
C ALA A 6 -1.00 -1.92 -22.66
N GLU A 7 -0.98 -3.17 -23.10
CA GLU A 7 -2.19 -4.00 -23.20
C GLU A 7 -2.67 -4.45 -21.81
N ASP A 8 -1.75 -4.91 -20.96
CA ASP A 8 -2.05 -5.29 -19.58
C ASP A 8 -2.59 -4.08 -18.78
N TRP A 9 -2.02 -2.89 -18.98
CA TRP A 9 -2.50 -1.63 -18.41
C TRP A 9 -3.95 -1.34 -18.82
N LYS A 10 -4.21 -1.39 -20.13
CA LYS A 10 -5.56 -1.13 -20.66
C LYS A 10 -6.58 -2.10 -20.08
N TRP A 11 -6.26 -3.39 -20.03
CA TRP A 11 -7.15 -4.39 -19.43
C TRP A 11 -7.40 -4.13 -17.94
N GLY A 12 -6.38 -3.72 -17.20
CA GLY A 12 -6.54 -3.32 -15.79
C GLY A 12 -7.50 -2.16 -15.63
N VAL A 13 -7.34 -1.09 -16.42
CA VAL A 13 -8.24 0.07 -16.41
C VAL A 13 -9.66 -0.33 -16.81
N ASP A 14 -9.84 -1.06 -17.91
CA ASP A 14 -11.16 -1.52 -18.38
C ASP A 14 -11.87 -2.38 -17.31
N LEU A 15 -11.14 -3.27 -16.63
CA LEU A 15 -11.67 -4.09 -15.55
C LEU A 15 -12.16 -3.23 -14.37
N VAL A 16 -11.32 -2.31 -13.90
CA VAL A 16 -11.68 -1.45 -12.75
C VAL A 16 -12.84 -0.53 -13.11
N CYS A 17 -12.89 0.00 -14.33
CA CYS A 17 -14.05 0.75 -14.83
C CYS A 17 -15.35 -0.08 -14.76
N SER A 18 -15.30 -1.35 -15.15
CA SER A 18 -16.47 -2.24 -15.11
C SER A 18 -16.98 -2.54 -13.71
N LEU A 19 -16.11 -2.45 -12.69
CA LEU A 19 -16.43 -2.70 -11.29
C LEU A 19 -16.86 -1.43 -10.54
N ALA A 20 -16.51 -0.26 -11.05
CA ALA A 20 -16.66 1.00 -10.32
C ALA A 20 -18.13 1.38 -10.06
N GLU A 21 -19.05 1.10 -10.99
CA GLU A 21 -20.49 1.32 -10.80
C GLU A 21 -21.05 0.40 -9.71
N THR A 22 -20.69 -0.89 -9.73
CA THR A 22 -21.09 -1.84 -8.70
C THR A 22 -20.54 -1.45 -7.32
N ALA A 23 -19.30 -0.95 -7.27
CA ALA A 23 -18.71 -0.43 -6.03
C ALA A 23 -19.48 0.78 -5.51
N GLU A 24 -19.94 1.66 -6.39
CA GLU A 24 -20.78 2.81 -6.00
C GLU A 24 -22.15 2.40 -5.47
N GLU A 25 -22.83 1.48 -6.15
CA GLU A 25 -24.13 0.95 -5.72
C GLU A 25 -24.10 0.26 -4.35
N ASN A 26 -22.95 -0.32 -3.98
CA ASN A 26 -22.75 -1.02 -2.72
C ASN A 26 -22.00 -0.21 -1.65
N ASP A 27 -21.75 1.09 -1.90
CA ASP A 27 -21.01 1.99 -1.00
C ASP A 27 -19.61 1.49 -0.65
N VAL A 28 -18.90 0.86 -1.62
CA VAL A 28 -17.55 0.33 -1.49
C VAL A 28 -16.57 1.24 -2.24
N THR A 29 -15.37 1.41 -1.71
CA THR A 29 -14.25 2.05 -2.40
C THR A 29 -13.26 0.99 -2.88
N LEU A 30 -12.95 1.01 -4.17
CA LEU A 30 -11.87 0.22 -4.75
C LEU A 30 -10.55 0.98 -4.56
N VAL A 31 -9.52 0.30 -4.10
CA VAL A 31 -8.19 0.89 -3.97
C VAL A 31 -7.18 0.19 -4.87
N ILE A 32 -6.40 0.98 -5.59
CA ILE A 32 -5.31 0.51 -6.44
C ILE A 32 -4.04 0.56 -5.61
N GLU A 33 -3.40 -0.57 -5.44
CA GLU A 33 -2.15 -0.72 -4.72
C GLU A 33 -0.97 -0.85 -5.68
N PRO A 34 -0.01 0.09 -5.68
CA PRO A 34 1.28 -0.10 -6.31
C PRO A 34 2.06 -1.22 -5.61
N LEU A 35 2.28 -2.31 -6.30
CA LEU A 35 3.09 -3.42 -5.81
C LEU A 35 4.52 -3.31 -6.34
N ASN A 36 5.50 -3.83 -5.61
CA ASN A 36 6.87 -3.84 -6.08
C ASN A 36 7.03 -4.66 -7.38
N ARG A 37 8.10 -4.38 -8.13
CA ARG A 37 8.42 -4.98 -9.44
C ARG A 37 8.58 -6.49 -9.45
N TYR A 38 8.72 -7.14 -8.30
CA TYR A 38 8.81 -8.60 -8.18
C TYR A 38 7.42 -9.25 -8.10
N GLU A 39 6.38 -8.48 -7.79
CA GLU A 39 5.01 -8.95 -7.58
C GLU A 39 4.04 -8.44 -8.65
N SER A 40 4.29 -7.27 -9.24
CA SER A 40 3.47 -6.69 -10.31
C SER A 40 4.32 -6.07 -11.40
N CYS A 41 3.75 -5.94 -12.60
CA CYS A 41 4.37 -5.25 -13.73
C CYS A 41 3.47 -4.14 -14.31
N ILE A 42 2.38 -3.77 -13.64
CA ILE A 42 1.40 -2.80 -14.17
C ILE A 42 1.51 -1.47 -13.41
N VAL A 43 1.24 -1.49 -12.10
CA VAL A 43 1.27 -0.31 -11.23
C VAL A 43 2.31 -0.57 -10.16
N ASN A 44 3.41 0.18 -10.16
CA ASN A 44 4.51 -0.03 -9.23
C ASN A 44 4.81 1.21 -8.37
N THR A 45 4.51 2.41 -8.85
CA THR A 45 4.82 3.66 -8.15
C THR A 45 3.58 4.48 -7.85
N ALA A 46 3.71 5.47 -6.98
CA ALA A 46 2.67 6.47 -6.73
C ALA A 46 2.28 7.23 -8.02
N GLU A 47 3.24 7.49 -8.92
CA GLU A 47 2.97 8.11 -10.21
C GLU A 47 2.12 7.20 -11.11
N ASP A 48 2.43 5.90 -11.15
CA ASP A 48 1.61 4.92 -11.89
C ASP A 48 0.20 4.85 -11.31
N ALA A 49 0.07 4.77 -9.97
CA ALA A 49 -1.24 4.74 -9.33
C ALA A 49 -2.05 6.01 -9.63
N LEU A 50 -1.43 7.19 -9.57
CA LEU A 50 -2.09 8.45 -9.91
C LEU A 50 -2.59 8.45 -11.36
N ARG A 51 -1.75 7.99 -12.28
CA ARG A 51 -2.13 7.84 -13.68
C ARG A 51 -3.31 6.88 -13.83
N PHE A 52 -3.24 5.72 -13.16
CA PHE A 52 -4.28 4.69 -13.23
C PHE A 52 -5.64 5.19 -12.71
N VAL A 53 -5.68 5.76 -11.50
CA VAL A 53 -6.94 6.25 -10.91
C VAL A 53 -7.53 7.42 -11.69
N LYS A 54 -6.69 8.28 -12.30
CA LYS A 54 -7.15 9.35 -13.18
C LYS A 54 -7.70 8.83 -14.50
N GLU A 55 -7.14 7.75 -15.03
CA GLU A 55 -7.59 7.15 -16.29
C GLU A 55 -8.93 6.42 -16.09
N VAL A 56 -9.11 5.71 -14.96
CA VAL A 56 -10.42 5.16 -14.55
C VAL A 56 -11.45 6.26 -14.29
N ASN A 57 -11.04 7.38 -13.72
CA ASN A 57 -11.84 8.59 -13.49
C ASN A 57 -13.19 8.32 -12.80
N HIS A 58 -13.19 7.56 -11.72
CA HIS A 58 -14.38 7.27 -10.95
C HIS A 58 -14.18 7.60 -9.45
N ARG A 59 -15.20 8.20 -8.79
CA ARG A 59 -15.09 8.66 -7.39
C ARG A 59 -14.84 7.54 -6.37
N ARG A 60 -15.25 6.31 -6.68
CA ARG A 60 -15.07 5.10 -5.86
C ARG A 60 -13.76 4.37 -6.14
N VAL A 61 -12.89 4.94 -6.96
CA VAL A 61 -11.57 4.36 -7.23
C VAL A 61 -10.51 5.30 -6.67
N LYS A 62 -9.73 4.79 -5.75
CA LYS A 62 -8.71 5.50 -4.98
C LYS A 62 -7.38 4.72 -5.03
N ALA A 63 -6.40 5.17 -4.27
CA ALA A 63 -5.10 4.52 -4.17
C ALA A 63 -4.84 4.03 -2.73
N LEU A 64 -4.06 2.97 -2.63
CA LEU A 64 -3.45 2.48 -1.41
C LEU A 64 -1.94 2.62 -1.53
N LEU A 65 -1.28 3.09 -0.48
CA LEU A 65 0.18 3.09 -0.39
C LEU A 65 0.63 2.11 0.68
N ASP A 66 1.53 1.19 0.31
CA ASP A 66 2.15 0.23 1.24
C ASP A 66 3.64 0.54 1.42
N THR A 67 4.04 0.79 2.65
CA THR A 67 5.43 1.18 2.98
C THR A 67 6.46 0.15 2.57
N TYR A 68 6.13 -1.14 2.59
CA TYR A 68 7.01 -2.21 2.13
C TYR A 68 7.26 -2.13 0.61
N HIS A 69 6.21 -1.95 -0.19
CA HIS A 69 6.33 -1.81 -1.64
C HIS A 69 7.02 -0.50 -2.01
N MET A 70 6.65 0.61 -1.37
CA MET A 70 7.27 1.92 -1.56
C MET A 70 8.78 1.90 -1.27
N ASN A 71 9.23 1.15 -0.26
CA ASN A 71 10.64 1.02 0.08
C ASN A 71 11.50 0.44 -1.07
N ILE A 72 10.88 -0.31 -1.98
CA ILE A 72 11.56 -0.91 -3.14
C ILE A 72 11.48 0.01 -4.37
N GLU A 73 10.34 0.66 -4.57
CA GLU A 73 10.02 1.36 -5.83
C GLU A 73 10.19 2.87 -5.75
N GLU A 74 9.98 3.49 -4.59
CA GLU A 74 10.01 4.94 -4.47
C GLU A 74 11.40 5.48 -4.10
N ALA A 75 11.84 6.50 -4.82
CA ALA A 75 13.07 7.21 -4.49
C ALA A 75 12.89 8.13 -3.27
N ASP A 76 11.68 8.63 -3.04
CA ASP A 76 11.32 9.49 -1.91
C ASP A 76 9.93 9.14 -1.40
N LEU A 77 9.89 8.54 -0.21
CA LEU A 77 8.64 8.10 0.44
C LEU A 77 7.71 9.28 0.78
N HIS A 78 8.25 10.44 1.13
CA HIS A 78 7.46 11.66 1.38
C HIS A 78 6.78 12.13 0.10
N GLN A 79 7.55 12.21 -1.00
CA GLN A 79 7.04 12.69 -2.29
C GLN A 79 5.94 11.81 -2.85
N ALA A 80 5.96 10.50 -2.60
CA ALA A 80 4.90 9.58 -3.04
C ALA A 80 3.53 9.98 -2.49
N PHE A 81 3.45 10.40 -1.20
CA PHE A 81 2.22 10.93 -0.62
C PHE A 81 1.77 12.24 -1.29
N LEU A 82 2.70 13.16 -1.52
CA LEU A 82 2.37 14.42 -2.20
C LEU A 82 1.87 14.19 -3.63
N THR A 83 2.43 13.20 -4.33
CA THR A 83 2.02 12.84 -5.68
C THR A 83 0.57 12.37 -5.73
N LEU A 84 0.16 11.50 -4.82
CA LEU A 84 -1.20 10.97 -4.77
C LEU A 84 -2.20 11.89 -4.06
N HIS A 85 -1.77 12.64 -3.04
CA HIS A 85 -2.57 13.60 -2.27
C HIS A 85 -3.98 13.07 -1.95
N ASP A 86 -5.04 13.70 -2.46
CA ASP A 86 -6.46 13.37 -2.21
C ASP A 86 -6.88 11.96 -2.70
N TRP A 87 -6.02 11.29 -3.46
CA TRP A 87 -6.31 9.95 -3.94
C TRP A 87 -5.95 8.85 -2.94
N VAL A 88 -5.13 9.12 -1.93
CA VAL A 88 -4.78 8.13 -0.90
C VAL A 88 -5.99 7.85 -0.02
N GLU A 89 -6.43 6.59 0.03
CA GLU A 89 -7.56 6.13 0.85
C GLU A 89 -7.12 5.25 2.00
N VAL A 90 -6.12 4.41 1.76
CA VAL A 90 -5.59 3.44 2.74
C VAL A 90 -4.07 3.51 2.72
N VAL A 91 -3.44 3.36 3.87
CA VAL A 91 -2.00 3.16 3.98
C VAL A 91 -1.73 1.85 4.72
N HIS A 92 -1.00 0.95 4.06
CA HIS A 92 -0.47 -0.25 4.67
C HIS A 92 0.91 0.02 5.28
N PHE A 93 1.08 -0.39 6.50
CA PHE A 93 2.34 -0.27 7.23
C PHE A 93 2.96 -1.64 7.50
N ALA A 94 4.16 -1.84 7.02
CA ALA A 94 5.09 -2.90 7.37
C ALA A 94 6.51 -2.37 7.19
N ASP A 95 7.49 -2.92 7.90
CA ASP A 95 8.88 -2.52 7.67
C ASP A 95 9.47 -3.21 6.42
N SER A 96 10.68 -2.85 6.03
CA SER A 96 11.37 -3.33 4.81
C SER A 96 11.52 -4.85 4.73
N ASN A 97 11.41 -5.55 5.85
CA ASN A 97 11.43 -7.01 5.95
C ASN A 97 10.04 -7.62 6.19
N ARG A 98 8.98 -6.83 6.01
CA ARG A 98 7.56 -7.17 6.25
C ARG A 98 7.25 -7.49 7.72
N GLN A 99 8.13 -7.12 8.66
CA GLN A 99 7.96 -7.29 10.10
C GLN A 99 7.36 -6.04 10.76
N ALA A 100 7.33 -6.01 12.11
CA ALA A 100 6.84 -4.86 12.85
C ALA A 100 7.65 -3.59 12.56
N LEU A 101 7.00 -2.44 12.72
CA LEU A 101 7.60 -1.14 12.46
C LEU A 101 8.82 -0.89 13.35
N GLY A 102 9.94 -0.54 12.73
CA GLY A 102 11.23 -0.34 13.39
C GLY A 102 12.10 -1.60 13.50
N GLN A 103 11.65 -2.73 12.95
CA GLN A 103 12.45 -3.96 12.86
C GLN A 103 13.20 -4.10 11.53
N GLY A 104 13.02 -3.18 10.59
CA GLY A 104 13.72 -3.09 9.32
C GLY A 104 14.51 -1.80 9.21
N HIS A 105 14.50 -1.18 8.02
CA HIS A 105 15.30 0.01 7.73
C HIS A 105 14.52 1.13 7.02
N ILE A 106 13.18 1.06 6.97
CA ILE A 106 12.38 2.15 6.40
C ILE A 106 12.51 3.41 7.25
N ASP A 107 12.77 4.52 6.61
CA ASP A 107 12.70 5.84 7.26
C ASP A 107 11.23 6.29 7.40
N PHE A 108 10.58 5.81 8.46
CA PHE A 108 9.19 6.16 8.74
C PHE A 108 8.97 7.66 9.00
N SER A 109 10.02 8.43 9.30
CA SER A 109 9.88 9.88 9.44
C SER A 109 9.43 10.53 8.12
N LYS A 110 9.90 9.99 6.99
CA LYS A 110 9.48 10.40 5.64
C LYS A 110 8.01 10.04 5.37
N VAL A 111 7.61 8.81 5.71
CA VAL A 111 6.22 8.34 5.58
C VAL A 111 5.28 9.23 6.39
N VAL A 112 5.55 9.39 7.68
CA VAL A 112 4.73 10.21 8.60
C VAL A 112 4.67 11.68 8.14
N SER A 113 5.80 12.25 7.71
CA SER A 113 5.82 13.62 7.20
C SER A 113 5.00 13.78 5.92
N GLY A 114 5.04 12.80 5.02
CA GLY A 114 4.21 12.78 3.81
C GLY A 114 2.72 12.69 4.14
N MET A 115 2.33 11.79 5.03
CA MET A 115 0.94 11.66 5.50
C MET A 115 0.43 12.94 6.15
N LYS A 116 1.23 13.56 7.04
CA LYS A 116 0.87 14.84 7.67
C LYS A 116 0.75 15.97 6.64
N ALA A 117 1.62 16.00 5.63
CA ALA A 117 1.60 17.03 4.59
C ALA A 117 0.33 17.01 3.73
N ILE A 118 -0.25 15.83 3.50
CA ILE A 118 -1.53 15.68 2.78
C ILE A 118 -2.76 15.69 3.70
N GLY A 119 -2.59 15.87 5.01
CA GLY A 119 -3.69 15.83 5.98
C GLY A 119 -4.39 14.47 6.04
N PHE A 120 -3.63 13.36 5.91
CA PHE A 120 -4.23 12.02 5.91
C PHE A 120 -4.86 11.69 7.26
N ASP A 121 -6.16 11.42 7.25
CA ASP A 121 -7.00 11.09 8.43
C ASP A 121 -7.84 9.81 8.24
N LYS A 122 -7.42 8.95 7.27
CA LYS A 122 -8.17 7.77 6.87
C LYS A 122 -7.58 6.48 7.47
N THR A 123 -7.78 5.34 6.80
CA THR A 123 -7.45 4.01 7.32
C THR A 123 -5.96 3.69 7.23
N ILE A 124 -5.40 3.24 8.36
CA ILE A 124 -4.08 2.60 8.44
C ILE A 124 -4.29 1.11 8.72
N VAL A 125 -3.60 0.25 7.98
CA VAL A 125 -3.58 -1.20 8.17
C VAL A 125 -2.15 -1.63 8.50
N LEU A 126 -1.98 -2.45 9.55
CA LEU A 126 -0.70 -3.10 9.84
C LEU A 126 -0.62 -4.40 9.04
N GLU A 127 0.20 -4.42 7.99
CA GLU A 127 0.34 -5.56 7.09
C GLU A 127 1.67 -6.30 7.28
N CYS A 128 2.05 -6.48 8.53
CA CYS A 128 3.20 -7.28 8.91
C CYS A 128 2.94 -8.77 8.68
N THR A 129 3.99 -9.54 8.42
CA THR A 129 3.92 -11.01 8.35
C THR A 129 4.98 -11.65 9.24
N ALA A 130 4.63 -12.78 9.88
CA ALA A 130 5.61 -13.56 10.62
C ALA A 130 6.70 -14.08 9.67
N PRO A 131 7.97 -14.18 10.11
CA PRO A 131 9.04 -14.68 9.27
C PRO A 131 8.82 -16.15 8.90
N GLY A 132 9.26 -16.54 7.70
CA GLY A 132 9.14 -17.91 7.20
C GLY A 132 9.59 -18.04 5.75
N PRO A 133 9.76 -19.28 5.26
CA PRO A 133 10.36 -19.54 3.94
C PRO A 133 9.43 -19.15 2.76
N ASN A 134 8.13 -19.05 3.01
CA ASN A 134 7.17 -18.65 1.98
C ASN A 134 6.47 -17.34 2.42
N PRO A 135 6.74 -16.19 1.78
CA PRO A 135 6.16 -14.92 2.15
C PRO A 135 4.63 -14.87 2.01
N PHE A 136 4.06 -15.62 1.06
CA PHE A 136 2.63 -15.62 0.75
C PHE A 136 1.79 -16.58 1.62
N LYS A 137 2.43 -17.39 2.46
CA LYS A 137 1.71 -18.29 3.36
C LYS A 137 1.41 -17.56 4.68
N ALA A 138 0.13 -17.38 5.02
CA ALA A 138 -0.27 -16.68 6.26
C ALA A 138 0.18 -17.42 7.52
N ASP A 139 -0.04 -18.73 7.57
CA ASP A 139 0.43 -19.57 8.68
C ASP A 139 1.87 -20.05 8.43
N LYS A 140 2.78 -19.62 9.28
CA LYS A 140 4.21 -19.96 9.26
C LYS A 140 4.59 -21.02 10.33
N GLY A 141 3.62 -21.56 11.07
CA GLY A 141 3.80 -22.56 12.12
C GLY A 141 3.23 -22.13 13.48
N GLU A 142 3.49 -22.92 14.52
CA GLU A 142 2.86 -22.81 15.84
C GLU A 142 2.98 -21.43 16.52
N ARG A 143 4.03 -20.68 16.24
CA ARG A 143 4.27 -19.35 16.81
C ARG A 143 3.70 -18.18 16.01
N THR A 144 3.09 -18.43 14.84
CA THR A 144 2.62 -17.36 13.94
C THR A 144 1.69 -16.38 14.64
N ALA A 145 0.66 -16.86 15.32
CA ALA A 145 -0.32 -16.02 16.00
C ALA A 145 0.30 -15.18 17.13
N GLN A 146 1.25 -15.74 17.87
CA GLN A 146 1.98 -15.02 18.92
C GLN A 146 2.82 -13.91 18.31
N ILE A 147 3.63 -14.20 17.28
CA ILE A 147 4.48 -13.23 16.59
C ILE A 147 3.64 -12.09 16.02
N MET A 148 2.54 -12.40 15.35
CA MET A 148 1.64 -11.40 14.80
C MET A 148 1.02 -10.50 15.86
N SER A 149 0.67 -11.06 17.03
CA SER A 149 0.20 -10.28 18.18
C SER A 149 1.27 -9.35 18.76
N GLU A 150 2.52 -9.81 18.82
CA GLU A 150 3.67 -9.00 19.25
C GLU A 150 3.91 -7.87 18.24
N TYR A 151 3.95 -8.15 16.93
CA TYR A 151 4.12 -7.16 15.88
C TYR A 151 3.02 -6.10 15.87
N ALA A 152 1.77 -6.51 16.07
CA ALA A 152 0.65 -5.56 16.16
C ALA A 152 0.81 -4.60 17.34
N LYS A 153 1.21 -5.09 18.52
CA LYS A 153 1.45 -4.26 19.71
C LYS A 153 2.61 -3.28 19.52
N GLU A 154 3.74 -3.77 19.01
CA GLU A 154 4.93 -2.93 18.77
C GLU A 154 4.63 -1.85 17.72
N SER A 155 4.01 -2.24 16.61
CA SER A 155 3.66 -1.30 15.54
C SER A 155 2.63 -0.26 15.98
N LEU A 156 1.61 -0.66 16.74
CA LEU A 156 0.62 0.27 17.29
C LEU A 156 1.27 1.30 18.22
N ALA A 157 2.20 0.88 19.08
CA ALA A 157 2.93 1.79 19.95
C ALA A 157 3.73 2.83 19.15
N LYS A 158 4.37 2.42 18.03
CA LYS A 158 5.06 3.33 17.11
C LYS A 158 4.11 4.33 16.43
N LEU A 159 2.98 3.87 15.92
CA LEU A 159 1.99 4.74 15.32
C LEU A 159 1.45 5.77 16.33
N GLN A 160 1.20 5.37 17.57
CA GLN A 160 0.79 6.30 18.64
C GLN A 160 1.87 7.36 18.93
N GLU A 161 3.16 6.97 18.96
CA GLU A 161 4.28 7.90 19.13
C GLU A 161 4.36 8.93 17.98
N TRP A 162 4.10 8.50 16.73
CA TRP A 162 4.28 9.35 15.55
C TRP A 162 3.10 10.28 15.24
N PHE A 163 1.90 9.92 15.65
CA PHE A 163 0.67 10.66 15.30
C PHE A 163 -0.03 11.33 16.50
N VAL A 164 0.46 11.15 17.71
CA VAL A 164 0.01 11.85 18.92
C VAL A 164 1.04 12.85 19.36
#